data_794540c31b3cffc3ff1ecb61be6d045d
#
_entry.id   794540c31b3cffc3ff1ecb61be6d045d
#
_cell.length_a   1.000
_cell.length_b   1.000
_cell.length_c   1.000
_cell.angle_alpha   90.00
_cell.angle_beta   90.00
_cell.angle_gamma   90.00
#
_symmetry.space_group_name_H-M   'P 1'
#
loop_
_entity.id
_entity.type
_entity.pdbx_description
1 polymer ?
#
loop_
_entity_poly.entity_id
_entity_poly.type
_entity_poly.pdbx_seq_one_letter_code
_entity_poly.pdbx_strand_id
1 'polypeptide(L)'
;MSTVKLIHYTQDGDDLVSYMARVSNPDNQNNTETSAKLIKYLIKHQHWSPFEMVSMCVEINTTRSIAAQILRHRSFSFQEFSQRYAGVTGKPDTLSVRRQDHKNRQNSIDDIDDYTKQDFQIKASQVYLSLIHI
;
A
#
# COMPACT_ATOMS: atom_id res chain seq x y z
N MET A 1 -10.38 8.24 5.80
CA MET A 1 -8.93 8.16 6.13
C MET A 1 -8.50 6.73 5.85
N SER A 2 -7.39 6.52 5.15
CA SER A 2 -6.89 5.16 4.88
C SER A 2 -6.28 4.54 6.14
N THR A 3 -6.45 3.22 6.31
CA THR A 3 -5.86 2.47 7.42
C THR A 3 -5.12 1.26 6.89
N VAL A 4 -4.06 0.85 7.61
CA VAL A 4 -3.29 -0.34 7.32
C VAL A 4 -3.18 -1.16 8.60
N LYS A 5 -3.47 -2.46 8.49
CA LYS A 5 -3.40 -3.41 9.59
C LYS A 5 -2.52 -4.58 9.18
N LEU A 6 -1.53 -4.93 10.01
CA LEU A 6 -0.74 -6.14 9.81
C LEU A 6 -1.58 -7.37 10.18
N ILE A 7 -1.70 -8.31 9.25
CA ILE A 7 -2.46 -9.55 9.42
C ILE A 7 -1.54 -10.72 9.72
N HIS A 8 -0.44 -10.83 8.97
CA HIS A 8 0.53 -11.90 9.13
C HIS A 8 1.90 -11.44 8.68
N TYR A 9 2.94 -12.00 9.26
CA TYR A 9 4.33 -11.80 8.83
C TYR A 9 5.18 -13.00 9.23
N THR A 10 6.31 -13.18 8.56
CA THR A 10 7.31 -14.17 8.94
C THR A 10 7.97 -13.74 10.25
N GLN A 11 7.79 -14.53 11.32
CA GLN A 11 8.44 -14.27 12.60
C GLN A 11 9.96 -14.36 12.46
N ASP A 12 10.68 -13.55 13.24
CA ASP A 12 12.14 -13.47 13.20
C ASP A 12 12.71 -13.28 11.79
N GLY A 13 11.97 -12.52 10.95
CA GLY A 13 12.26 -12.34 9.53
C GLY A 13 13.67 -11.83 9.25
N ASP A 14 14.19 -10.92 10.09
CA ASP A 14 15.55 -10.39 9.95
C ASP A 14 16.61 -11.48 10.15
N ASP A 15 16.41 -12.35 11.13
CA ASP A 15 17.32 -13.48 11.38
C ASP A 15 17.21 -14.51 10.26
N LEU A 16 16.00 -14.78 9.75
CA LEU A 16 15.81 -15.68 8.62
C LEU A 16 16.49 -15.15 7.35
N VAL A 17 16.35 -13.86 7.03
CA VAL A 17 17.07 -13.22 5.91
C VAL A 17 18.58 -13.37 6.07
N SER A 18 19.09 -13.13 7.28
CA SER A 18 20.52 -13.26 7.58
C SER A 18 21.01 -14.71 7.47
N TYR A 19 20.23 -15.66 7.96
CA TYR A 19 20.49 -17.09 7.82
C TYR A 19 20.58 -17.51 6.35
N MET A 20 19.62 -17.08 5.53
CA MET A 20 19.59 -17.37 4.10
C MET A 20 20.74 -16.71 3.34
N ALA A 21 21.09 -15.48 3.69
CA ALA A 21 22.26 -14.81 3.09
C ALA A 21 23.59 -15.49 3.40
N ARG A 22 23.65 -16.26 4.51
CA ARG A 22 24.87 -16.98 4.95
C ARG A 22 24.90 -18.46 4.54
N VAL A 23 23.99 -18.92 3.70
CA VAL A 23 23.97 -20.34 3.27
C VAL A 23 25.29 -20.83 2.71
N SER A 24 26.10 -19.95 2.11
CA SER A 24 27.43 -20.26 1.61
C SER A 24 28.55 -20.07 2.63
N ASN A 25 28.23 -19.78 3.89
CA ASN A 25 29.16 -19.65 5.00
C ASN A 25 28.63 -20.38 6.24
N PRO A 26 28.69 -21.74 6.24
CA PRO A 26 28.06 -22.56 7.26
C PRO A 26 28.53 -22.27 8.70
N ASP A 27 29.80 -21.93 8.88
CA ASP A 27 30.38 -21.66 10.21
C ASP A 27 29.78 -20.41 10.85
N ASN A 28 29.24 -19.49 10.08
CA ASN A 28 28.64 -18.24 10.55
C ASN A 28 27.13 -18.14 10.25
N GLN A 29 26.51 -19.22 9.75
CA GLN A 29 25.12 -19.20 9.31
C GLN A 29 24.13 -18.89 10.44
N ASN A 30 24.39 -19.44 11.62
CA ASN A 30 23.53 -19.30 12.81
C ASN A 30 23.82 -18.02 13.65
N ASN A 31 24.68 -17.13 13.17
CA ASN A 31 25.01 -15.91 13.90
C ASN A 31 23.89 -14.88 13.76
N THR A 32 23.16 -14.59 14.84
CA THR A 32 22.09 -13.56 14.88
C THR A 32 22.59 -12.20 15.36
N GLU A 33 23.74 -12.13 16.05
CA GLU A 33 24.26 -10.89 16.62
C GLU A 33 24.58 -9.82 15.57
N THR A 34 24.90 -10.25 14.35
CA THR A 34 25.27 -9.36 13.25
C THR A 34 24.20 -9.27 12.15
N SER A 35 22.98 -9.76 12.39
CA SER A 35 21.88 -9.76 11.42
C SER A 35 21.58 -8.35 10.88
N ALA A 36 21.40 -7.38 11.76
CA ALA A 36 21.09 -5.99 11.36
C ALA A 36 22.19 -5.36 10.48
N LYS A 37 23.49 -5.68 10.77
CA LYS A 37 24.61 -5.21 9.96
C LYS A 37 24.62 -5.85 8.58
N LEU A 38 24.34 -7.15 8.52
CA LEU A 38 24.27 -7.89 7.26
C LEU A 38 23.12 -7.40 6.39
N ILE A 39 21.93 -7.20 6.96
CA ILE A 39 20.77 -6.67 6.22
C ILE A 39 21.08 -5.32 5.60
N LYS A 40 21.69 -4.39 6.35
CA LYS A 40 22.14 -3.10 5.82
C LYS A 40 23.12 -3.26 4.66
N TYR A 41 24.02 -4.22 4.76
CA TYR A 41 24.97 -4.54 3.68
C TYR A 41 24.24 -5.06 2.43
N LEU A 42 23.31 -6.02 2.59
CA LEU A 42 22.53 -6.60 1.50
C LEU A 42 21.72 -5.51 0.76
N ILE A 43 21.05 -4.63 1.49
CA ILE A 43 20.29 -3.50 0.92
C ILE A 43 21.23 -2.56 0.14
N LYS A 44 22.36 -2.16 0.76
CA LYS A 44 23.33 -1.27 0.13
C LYS A 44 23.88 -1.82 -1.20
N HIS A 45 24.07 -3.14 -1.27
CA HIS A 45 24.61 -3.82 -2.44
C HIS A 45 23.55 -4.44 -3.34
N GLN A 46 22.26 -4.17 -3.07
CA GLN A 46 21.12 -4.63 -3.87
C GLN A 46 21.04 -6.17 -4.00
N HIS A 47 21.42 -6.88 -2.95
CA HIS A 47 21.31 -8.33 -2.88
C HIS A 47 19.92 -8.71 -2.33
N TRP A 48 18.93 -8.82 -3.21
CA TRP A 48 17.52 -8.94 -2.81
C TRP A 48 17.05 -10.37 -2.55
N SER A 49 17.72 -11.39 -3.12
CA SER A 49 17.24 -12.78 -3.05
C SER A 49 17.01 -13.32 -1.62
N PRO A 50 17.80 -12.99 -0.57
CA PRO A 50 17.50 -13.45 0.78
C PRO A 50 16.19 -12.88 1.33
N PHE A 51 15.76 -11.70 0.87
CA PHE A 51 14.51 -11.06 1.31
C PHE A 51 13.27 -11.75 0.74
N GLU A 52 13.40 -12.54 -0.33
CA GLU A 52 12.28 -13.31 -0.90
C GLU A 52 11.84 -14.47 0.01
N MET A 53 12.66 -14.81 1.02
CA MET A 53 12.35 -15.87 1.98
C MET A 53 11.41 -15.42 3.11
N VAL A 54 11.09 -14.14 3.18
CA VAL A 54 10.18 -13.56 4.17
C VAL A 54 9.01 -12.87 3.50
N SER A 55 7.89 -12.86 4.18
CA SER A 55 6.66 -12.24 3.67
C SER A 55 5.87 -11.56 4.77
N MET A 56 5.03 -10.61 4.38
CA MET A 56 4.00 -10.06 5.25
C MET A 56 2.69 -9.90 4.47
N CYS A 57 1.58 -10.02 5.19
CA CYS A 57 0.25 -9.75 4.71
C CYS A 57 -0.33 -8.57 5.48
N VAL A 58 -0.83 -7.58 4.77
CA VAL A 58 -1.47 -6.41 5.35
C VAL A 58 -2.87 -6.22 4.78
N GLU A 59 -3.81 -5.85 5.64
CA GLU A 59 -5.12 -5.37 5.24
C GLU A 59 -5.05 -3.86 5.04
N ILE A 60 -5.45 -3.39 3.88
CA ILE A 60 -5.49 -1.97 3.55
C ILE A 60 -6.94 -1.58 3.32
N ASN A 61 -7.47 -0.72 4.19
CA ASN A 61 -8.78 -0.11 3.99
C ASN A 61 -8.58 1.31 3.45
N THR A 62 -9.01 1.54 2.23
CA THR A 62 -8.74 2.78 1.51
C THR A 62 -9.81 3.07 0.45
N THR A 63 -9.73 4.24 -0.18
CA THR A 63 -10.65 4.60 -1.27
C THR A 63 -10.38 3.77 -2.53
N ARG A 64 -11.39 3.62 -3.36
CA ARG A 64 -11.29 2.88 -4.63
C ARG A 64 -10.19 3.45 -5.55
N SER A 65 -10.02 4.76 -5.57
CA SER A 65 -9.00 5.42 -6.39
C SER A 65 -7.57 5.07 -5.94
N ILE A 66 -7.33 5.00 -4.62
CA ILE A 66 -6.03 4.60 -4.07
C ILE A 66 -5.81 3.09 -4.27
N ALA A 67 -6.83 2.26 -4.01
CA ALA A 67 -6.77 0.83 -4.23
C ALA A 67 -6.35 0.50 -5.66
N ALA A 68 -6.95 1.15 -6.66
CA ALA A 68 -6.61 0.97 -8.07
C ALA A 68 -5.13 1.29 -8.38
N GLN A 69 -4.49 2.20 -7.65
CA GLN A 69 -3.06 2.48 -7.80
C GLN A 69 -2.19 1.40 -7.12
N ILE A 70 -2.59 0.93 -5.94
CA ILE A 70 -1.88 -0.13 -5.21
C ILE A 70 -1.88 -1.42 -6.04
N LEU A 71 -3.02 -1.79 -6.62
CA LEU A 71 -3.19 -3.01 -7.43
C LEU A 71 -2.30 -3.04 -8.70
N ARG A 72 -1.73 -1.92 -9.12
CA ARG A 72 -0.78 -1.87 -10.24
C ARG A 72 0.62 -2.38 -9.88
N HIS A 73 0.91 -2.59 -8.62
CA HIS A 73 2.23 -3.04 -8.17
C HIS A 73 2.40 -4.54 -8.44
N ARG A 74 3.22 -4.87 -9.43
CA ARG A 74 3.32 -6.24 -9.96
C ARG A 74 4.06 -7.24 -9.07
N SER A 75 4.82 -6.76 -8.09
CA SER A 75 5.59 -7.64 -7.18
C SER A 75 4.78 -8.10 -5.96
N PHE A 76 3.52 -7.67 -5.84
CA PHE A 76 2.65 -8.08 -4.75
C PHE A 76 1.50 -8.95 -5.25
N SER A 77 1.02 -9.83 -4.37
CA SER A 77 -0.24 -10.56 -4.58
C SER A 77 -1.36 -9.84 -3.82
N PHE A 78 -2.52 -9.76 -4.44
CA PHE A 78 -3.65 -9.02 -3.90
C PHE A 78 -4.90 -9.89 -3.82
N GLN A 79 -5.68 -9.64 -2.75
CA GLN A 79 -7.06 -10.08 -2.66
C GLN A 79 -7.92 -8.84 -2.41
N GLU A 80 -8.74 -8.47 -3.36
CA GLU A 80 -9.60 -7.29 -3.28
C GLU A 80 -11.02 -7.67 -2.89
N PHE A 81 -11.67 -6.78 -2.11
CA PHE A 81 -13.10 -6.88 -1.80
C PHE A 81 -13.92 -6.86 -3.10
N SER A 82 -14.77 -7.87 -3.28
CA SER A 82 -15.60 -8.01 -4.46
C SER A 82 -17.04 -7.57 -4.20
N GLN A 83 -17.48 -6.54 -4.91
CA GLN A 83 -18.86 -6.08 -4.90
C GLN A 83 -19.86 -7.09 -5.54
N ARG A 84 -19.37 -8.15 -6.17
CA ARG A 84 -20.20 -9.24 -6.68
C ARG A 84 -20.82 -10.08 -5.57
N TYR A 85 -20.14 -10.16 -4.42
CA TYR A 85 -20.53 -11.04 -3.32
C TYR A 85 -20.99 -10.29 -2.07
N ALA A 86 -20.71 -9.00 -1.99
CA ALA A 86 -21.10 -8.18 -0.85
C ALA A 86 -21.51 -6.78 -1.30
N GLY A 87 -22.63 -6.30 -0.79
CA GLY A 87 -23.13 -4.95 -1.04
C GLY A 87 -22.24 -3.90 -0.37
N VAL A 88 -22.06 -2.77 -1.03
CA VAL A 88 -21.44 -1.59 -0.42
C VAL A 88 -22.50 -0.84 0.35
N THR A 89 -22.40 -0.83 1.68
CA THR A 89 -23.35 -0.17 2.58
C THR A 89 -22.87 1.20 3.08
N GLY A 90 -21.71 1.63 2.65
CA GLY A 90 -21.09 2.88 3.08
C GLY A 90 -21.60 4.12 2.34
N LYS A 91 -21.39 5.29 2.96
CA LYS A 91 -21.53 6.57 2.26
C LYS A 91 -20.40 6.72 1.23
N PRO A 92 -20.62 7.49 0.13
CA PRO A 92 -19.55 7.79 -0.82
C PRO A 92 -18.38 8.47 -0.11
N ASP A 93 -17.17 8.13 -0.53
CA ASP A 93 -15.96 8.77 -0.03
C ASP A 93 -15.99 10.28 -0.30
N THR A 94 -15.59 11.06 0.71
CA THR A 94 -15.40 12.49 0.53
C THR A 94 -14.13 12.72 -0.26
N LEU A 95 -14.24 13.27 -1.47
CA LEU A 95 -13.11 13.55 -2.33
C LEU A 95 -12.45 14.87 -1.94
N SER A 96 -11.15 14.87 -1.74
CA SER A 96 -10.37 16.10 -1.62
C SER A 96 -10.18 16.70 -3.02
N VAL A 97 -10.90 17.79 -3.30
CA VAL A 97 -10.81 18.49 -4.58
C VAL A 97 -9.62 19.44 -4.54
N ARG A 98 -8.68 19.26 -5.45
CA ARG A 98 -7.46 20.07 -5.58
C ARG A 98 -7.21 20.41 -7.03
N ARG A 99 -6.62 21.58 -7.28
CA ARG A 99 -6.22 22.00 -8.62
C ARG A 99 -4.87 21.42 -8.99
N GLN A 100 -4.69 21.04 -10.26
CA GLN A 100 -3.39 20.61 -10.74
C GLN A 100 -2.38 21.77 -10.75
N ASP A 101 -1.16 21.50 -10.31
CA ASP A 101 -0.06 22.44 -10.39
C ASP A 101 0.33 22.68 -11.87
N HIS A 102 0.50 23.95 -12.24
CA HIS A 102 0.86 24.33 -13.62
C HIS A 102 2.31 23.98 -13.98
N LYS A 103 3.21 23.92 -12.99
CA LYS A 103 4.65 23.66 -13.19
C LYS A 103 4.98 22.20 -13.03
N ASN A 104 4.35 21.51 -12.09
CA ASN A 104 4.60 20.11 -11.81
C ASN A 104 3.31 19.31 -11.90
N ARG A 105 3.17 18.53 -12.99
CA ARG A 105 1.98 17.71 -13.23
C ARG A 105 1.73 16.60 -12.20
N GLN A 106 2.73 16.28 -11.40
CA GLN A 106 2.59 15.30 -10.31
C GLN A 106 2.15 15.94 -8.99
N ASN A 107 2.12 17.27 -8.92
CA ASN A 107 1.73 18.02 -7.75
C ASN A 107 0.31 18.58 -7.88
N SER A 108 -0.31 18.87 -6.75
CA SER A 108 -1.62 19.53 -6.68
C SER A 108 -1.60 20.66 -5.67
N ILE A 109 -2.39 21.69 -5.92
CA ILE A 109 -2.49 22.90 -5.10
C ILE A 109 -3.89 22.95 -4.47
N ASP A 110 -3.96 23.20 -3.17
CA ASP A 110 -5.21 23.32 -2.43
C ASP A 110 -5.61 24.81 -2.32
N ASP A 111 -6.01 25.39 -3.45
CA ASP A 111 -6.42 26.78 -3.57
C ASP A 111 -7.83 26.95 -4.16
N ILE A 112 -8.60 25.87 -4.20
CA ILE A 112 -10.01 25.90 -4.61
C ILE A 112 -10.85 26.41 -3.46
N ASP A 113 -11.75 27.35 -3.74
CA ASP A 113 -12.67 27.90 -2.76
C ASP A 113 -13.64 26.84 -2.21
N ASP A 114 -14.15 27.08 -1.01
CA ASP A 114 -14.98 26.11 -0.29
C ASP A 114 -16.33 25.87 -0.98
N TYR A 115 -16.87 26.87 -1.67
CA TYR A 115 -18.12 26.73 -2.41
C TYR A 115 -17.94 25.73 -3.57
N THR A 116 -16.89 25.89 -4.37
CA THR A 116 -16.56 24.97 -5.47
C THR A 116 -16.29 23.55 -4.95
N LYS A 117 -15.58 23.41 -3.83
CA LYS A 117 -15.37 22.11 -3.20
C LYS A 117 -16.70 21.46 -2.79
N GLN A 118 -17.59 22.21 -2.18
CA GLN A 118 -18.90 21.71 -1.74
C GLN A 118 -19.80 21.32 -2.92
N ASP A 119 -19.88 22.14 -3.95
CA ASP A 119 -20.65 21.86 -5.18
C ASP A 119 -20.17 20.57 -5.83
N PHE A 120 -18.84 20.40 -5.92
CA PHE A 120 -18.25 19.15 -6.44
C PHE A 120 -18.66 17.93 -5.60
N GLN A 121 -18.64 18.02 -4.27
CA GLN A 121 -19.03 16.93 -3.38
C GLN A 121 -20.51 16.55 -3.56
N ILE A 122 -21.39 17.53 -3.70
CA ILE A 122 -22.82 17.31 -3.94
C ILE A 122 -23.00 16.56 -5.26
N LYS A 123 -22.39 17.02 -6.33
CA LYS A 123 -22.47 16.39 -7.67
C LYS A 123 -21.89 14.97 -7.67
N ALA A 124 -20.73 14.77 -7.05
CA ALA A 124 -20.14 13.45 -6.91
C ALA A 124 -21.04 12.48 -6.14
N SER A 125 -21.68 12.93 -5.06
CA SER A 125 -22.62 12.13 -4.29
C SER A 125 -23.87 11.77 -5.09
N GLN A 126 -24.40 12.68 -5.91
CA GLN A 126 -25.55 12.42 -6.79
C GLN A 126 -25.23 11.35 -7.84
N VAL A 127 -24.05 11.44 -8.47
CA VAL A 127 -23.58 10.42 -9.43
C VAL A 127 -23.44 9.06 -8.74
N TYR A 128 -22.81 9.02 -7.57
CA TYR A 128 -22.66 7.78 -6.81
C TYR A 128 -24.02 7.13 -6.51
N LEU A 129 -24.98 7.91 -5.97
CA LEU A 129 -26.32 7.42 -5.66
C LEU A 129 -27.07 6.91 -6.89
N SER A 130 -26.88 7.53 -8.06
CA SER A 130 -27.51 7.06 -9.28
C SER A 130 -26.97 5.70 -9.76
N LEU A 131 -25.71 5.38 -9.41
CA LEU A 131 -25.08 4.11 -9.80
C LEU A 131 -25.45 2.94 -8.89
N ILE A 132 -25.70 3.18 -7.61
CA ILE A 132 -26.08 2.10 -6.67
C ILE A 132 -27.52 1.65 -6.80
N HIS A 133 -28.37 2.39 -7.52
CA HIS A 133 -29.78 2.02 -7.79
C HIS A 133 -29.97 1.26 -9.11
N ILE A 134 -28.88 0.95 -9.81
CA ILE A 134 -28.89 0.12 -11.01
C ILE A 134 -28.72 -1.35 -10.63
#